data_2ff47b2e8fc6d3313b77c6f851d765e0
#
_entry.id   2ff47b2e8fc6d3313b77c6f851d765e0
#
_cell.length_a   1.000
_cell.length_b   1.000
_cell.length_c   1.000
_cell.angle_alpha   90.00
_cell.angle_beta   90.00
_cell.angle_gamma   90.00
#
_symmetry.space_group_name_H-M   'P 1'
#
loop_
_entity.id
_entity.type
_entity.pdbx_description
1 polymer ?
#
loop_
_entity_poly.entity_id
_entity_poly.type
_entity_poly.pdbx_seq_one_letter_code
_entity_poly.pdbx_strand_id
1 'polypeptide(L)'
;MRRLLTAGLFAPLLIAAAPAPDMDVRSAAKAFDQAQLSGDKAALERFLAQDFVIVRGSGKHADRADFIAGWLTPGMSFEPLTILDPVFVPLGPQAAIVGGRVELRGSENGKPFVERFHYSDVFAWRDGRWQVVFVQVTPTPAP
;
A
#
# COMPACT_ATOMS: atom_id res chain seq x y z
N MET A 1 -34.66 -58.74 7.59
CA MET A 1 -34.47 -57.34 7.21
C MET A 1 -33.24 -56.76 7.97
N ARG A 2 -32.07 -56.71 7.32
CA ARG A 2 -30.83 -56.16 7.89
C ARG A 2 -30.67 -54.74 7.38
N ARG A 3 -30.74 -53.75 8.27
CA ARG A 3 -30.45 -52.33 7.94
C ARG A 3 -28.95 -52.11 8.02
N LEU A 4 -28.32 -51.83 6.88
CA LEU A 4 -26.95 -51.35 6.78
C LEU A 4 -26.90 -49.87 7.17
N LEU A 5 -26.24 -49.54 8.27
CA LEU A 5 -25.90 -48.19 8.67
C LEU A 5 -24.60 -47.82 7.93
N THR A 6 -24.69 -46.93 6.97
CA THR A 6 -23.54 -46.26 6.32
C THR A 6 -23.05 -45.17 7.23
N ALA A 7 -21.93 -45.38 7.89
CA ALA A 7 -21.21 -44.35 8.61
C ALA A 7 -20.48 -43.43 7.59
N GLY A 8 -20.93 -42.21 7.45
CA GLY A 8 -20.24 -41.20 6.64
C GLY A 8 -19.00 -40.72 7.39
N LEU A 9 -17.84 -40.95 6.81
CA LEU A 9 -16.57 -40.41 7.29
C LEU A 9 -16.51 -38.93 6.93
N PHE A 10 -16.72 -38.05 7.92
CA PHE A 10 -16.41 -36.63 7.78
C PHE A 10 -14.90 -36.47 8.02
N ALA A 11 -14.13 -36.26 6.96
CA ALA A 11 -12.74 -35.85 7.07
C ALA A 11 -12.69 -34.35 7.42
N PRO A 12 -12.02 -33.93 8.51
CA PRO A 12 -11.86 -32.52 8.79
C PRO A 12 -10.94 -31.89 7.73
N LEU A 13 -11.44 -30.87 7.05
CA LEU A 13 -10.66 -30.04 6.15
C LEU A 13 -9.65 -29.26 7.00
N LEU A 14 -8.40 -29.67 7.02
CA LEU A 14 -7.29 -28.91 7.62
C LEU A 14 -7.09 -27.65 6.75
N ILE A 15 -7.64 -26.52 7.18
CA ILE A 15 -7.31 -25.20 6.62
C ILE A 15 -5.89 -24.90 7.11
N ALA A 16 -4.90 -25.12 6.25
CA ALA A 16 -3.53 -24.70 6.51
C ALA A 16 -3.53 -23.18 6.69
N ALA A 17 -3.06 -22.71 7.84
CA ALA A 17 -2.83 -21.28 8.04
C ALA A 17 -1.82 -20.80 7.00
N ALA A 18 -2.13 -19.68 6.32
CA ALA A 18 -1.20 -19.06 5.40
C ALA A 18 0.11 -18.74 6.15
N PRO A 19 1.29 -18.95 5.52
CA PRO A 19 2.56 -18.63 6.16
C PRO A 19 2.59 -17.16 6.58
N ALA A 20 3.17 -16.88 7.74
CA ALA A 20 3.37 -15.51 8.21
C ALA A 20 4.28 -14.76 7.22
N PRO A 21 4.05 -13.45 7.00
CA PRO A 21 4.91 -12.65 6.14
C PRO A 21 6.37 -12.62 6.63
N ASP A 22 7.33 -12.84 5.74
CA ASP A 22 8.77 -12.72 6.06
C ASP A 22 9.17 -11.27 6.41
N MET A 23 8.39 -10.30 5.94
CA MET A 23 8.55 -8.88 6.20
C MET A 23 7.28 -8.35 6.88
N ASP A 24 7.43 -7.63 7.99
CA ASP A 24 6.30 -6.96 8.61
C ASP A 24 5.79 -5.80 7.74
N VAL A 25 4.52 -5.44 7.91
CA VAL A 25 3.87 -4.42 7.07
C VAL A 25 4.48 -3.02 7.24
N ARG A 26 5.07 -2.69 8.38
CA ARG A 26 5.73 -1.37 8.58
C ARG A 26 7.01 -1.26 7.76
N SER A 27 7.78 -2.34 7.70
CA SER A 27 8.96 -2.43 6.83
C SER A 27 8.57 -2.38 5.35
N ALA A 28 7.46 -3.04 4.97
CA ALA A 28 6.92 -2.98 3.63
C ALA A 28 6.48 -1.54 3.25
N ALA A 29 5.81 -0.82 4.16
CA ALA A 29 5.42 0.56 3.96
C ALA A 29 6.63 1.48 3.74
N LYS A 30 7.66 1.37 4.58
CA LYS A 30 8.90 2.12 4.41
C LYS A 30 9.58 1.84 3.06
N ALA A 31 9.59 0.58 2.62
CA ALA A 31 10.15 0.21 1.32
C ALA A 31 9.31 0.74 0.15
N PHE A 32 7.99 0.82 0.32
CA PHE A 32 7.09 1.43 -0.65
C PHE A 32 7.30 2.94 -0.77
N ASP A 33 7.42 3.66 0.35
CA ASP A 33 7.76 5.10 0.36
C ASP A 33 9.09 5.34 -0.36
N GLN A 34 10.11 4.52 -0.09
CA GLN A 34 11.42 4.63 -0.74
C GLN A 34 11.32 4.39 -2.26
N ALA A 35 10.50 3.43 -2.71
CA ALA A 35 10.27 3.17 -4.12
C ALA A 35 9.62 4.35 -4.85
N GLN A 36 8.69 5.03 -4.18
CA GLN A 36 8.06 6.25 -4.69
C GLN A 36 9.10 7.37 -4.86
N LEU A 37 9.84 7.69 -3.81
CA LEU A 37 10.78 8.82 -3.80
C LEU A 37 11.97 8.60 -4.76
N SER A 38 12.39 7.36 -4.97
CA SER A 38 13.49 7.02 -5.88
C SER A 38 13.05 6.78 -7.32
N GLY A 39 11.73 6.74 -7.61
CA GLY A 39 11.22 6.40 -8.93
C GLY A 39 11.55 4.95 -9.34
N ASP A 40 11.62 4.02 -8.38
CA ASP A 40 11.86 2.61 -8.66
C ASP A 40 10.61 1.94 -9.24
N LYS A 41 10.49 1.97 -10.57
CA LYS A 41 9.37 1.40 -11.29
C LYS A 41 9.13 -0.07 -10.95
N ALA A 42 10.18 -0.88 -10.88
CA ALA A 42 10.06 -2.32 -10.64
C ALA A 42 9.56 -2.60 -9.22
N ALA A 43 10.02 -1.83 -8.23
CA ALA A 43 9.52 -1.92 -6.87
C ALA A 43 8.06 -1.45 -6.78
N LEU A 44 7.69 -0.33 -7.42
CA LEU A 44 6.31 0.15 -7.48
C LEU A 44 5.38 -0.90 -8.11
N GLU A 45 5.78 -1.50 -9.23
CA GLU A 45 5.01 -2.57 -9.88
C GLU A 45 4.83 -3.81 -8.99
N ARG A 46 5.78 -4.10 -8.12
CA ARG A 46 5.71 -5.21 -7.18
C ARG A 46 4.82 -4.89 -5.97
N PHE A 47 4.88 -3.65 -5.44
CA PHE A 47 4.06 -3.25 -4.30
C PHE A 47 2.60 -3.02 -4.65
N LEU A 48 2.30 -2.41 -5.78
CA LEU A 48 0.92 -2.07 -6.14
C LEU A 48 0.14 -3.31 -6.62
N ALA A 49 -1.03 -3.53 -6.04
CA ALA A 49 -1.96 -4.56 -6.49
C ALA A 49 -2.45 -4.28 -7.91
N GLN A 50 -2.90 -5.32 -8.64
CA GLN A 50 -3.46 -5.15 -9.99
C GLN A 50 -4.77 -4.33 -9.98
N ASP A 51 -5.55 -4.49 -8.91
CA ASP A 51 -6.81 -3.79 -8.64
C ASP A 51 -6.63 -2.52 -7.78
N PHE A 52 -5.42 -1.98 -7.72
CA PHE A 52 -5.09 -0.78 -6.96
C PHE A 52 -5.89 0.44 -7.38
N VAL A 53 -6.32 1.22 -6.40
CA VAL A 53 -6.99 2.52 -6.60
C VAL A 53 -6.39 3.56 -5.67
N ILE A 54 -6.19 4.77 -6.18
CA ILE A 54 -5.92 5.96 -5.36
C ILE A 54 -7.05 6.96 -5.48
N VAL A 55 -7.44 7.55 -4.36
CA VAL A 55 -8.23 8.80 -4.31
C VAL A 55 -7.28 9.95 -4.06
N ARG A 56 -7.04 10.75 -5.09
CA ARG A 56 -6.14 11.91 -5.04
C ARG A 56 -6.73 13.03 -4.19
N GLY A 57 -5.90 13.94 -3.71
CA GLY A 57 -6.34 15.12 -2.98
C GLY A 57 -7.37 16.01 -3.69
N SER A 58 -7.49 15.89 -5.00
CA SER A 58 -8.55 16.53 -5.80
C SER A 58 -9.90 15.81 -5.75
N GLY A 59 -9.97 14.64 -5.08
CA GLY A 59 -11.12 13.74 -5.09
C GLY A 59 -11.21 12.83 -6.33
N LYS A 60 -10.32 12.98 -7.31
CA LYS A 60 -10.30 12.12 -8.50
C LYS A 60 -9.68 10.77 -8.18
N HIS A 61 -10.27 9.72 -8.75
CA HIS A 61 -9.69 8.38 -8.71
C HIS A 61 -8.63 8.25 -9.80
N ALA A 62 -7.63 7.42 -9.53
CA ALA A 62 -6.65 6.98 -10.51
C ALA A 62 -6.29 5.51 -10.26
N ASP A 63 -5.78 4.85 -11.28
CA ASP A 63 -5.41 3.46 -11.23
C ASP A 63 -3.90 3.28 -10.95
N ARG A 64 -3.47 2.03 -10.99
CA ARG A 64 -2.07 1.60 -10.80
C ARG A 64 -1.12 2.23 -11.82
N ALA A 65 -1.51 2.29 -13.09
CA ALA A 65 -0.67 2.83 -14.15
C ALA A 65 -0.48 4.34 -13.99
N ASP A 66 -1.54 5.06 -13.70
CA ASP A 66 -1.51 6.51 -13.43
C ASP A 66 -0.68 6.85 -12.19
N PHE A 67 -0.76 6.02 -11.14
CA PHE A 67 0.03 6.22 -9.92
C PHE A 67 1.53 6.08 -10.22
N ILE A 68 1.93 5.00 -10.88
CA ILE A 68 3.31 4.75 -11.26
C ILE A 68 3.83 5.88 -12.16
N ALA A 69 3.06 6.26 -13.19
CA ALA A 69 3.44 7.34 -14.11
C ALA A 69 3.67 8.66 -13.38
N GLY A 70 2.89 8.97 -12.34
CA GLY A 70 3.06 10.17 -11.54
C GLY A 70 4.42 10.23 -10.84
N TRP A 71 4.87 9.14 -10.23
CA TRP A 71 6.18 9.06 -9.56
C TRP A 71 7.36 8.98 -10.52
N LEU A 72 7.14 8.61 -11.77
CA LEU A 72 8.15 8.51 -12.82
C LEU A 72 8.15 9.71 -13.78
N THR A 73 7.44 10.79 -13.45
CA THR A 73 7.38 11.99 -14.30
C THR A 73 8.78 12.53 -14.56
N PRO A 74 9.20 12.68 -15.83
CA PRO A 74 10.52 13.23 -16.15
C PRO A 74 10.71 14.63 -15.56
N GLY A 75 11.88 14.89 -15.02
CA GLY A 75 12.21 16.17 -14.39
C GLY A 75 11.75 16.32 -12.95
N MET A 76 11.07 15.32 -12.39
CA MET A 76 10.73 15.28 -10.96
C MET A 76 11.92 14.77 -10.15
N SER A 77 12.13 15.40 -9.01
CA SER A 77 13.03 14.89 -7.96
C SER A 77 12.40 15.12 -6.60
N PHE A 78 12.68 14.24 -5.66
CA PHE A 78 12.09 14.28 -4.31
C PHE A 78 13.18 14.29 -3.25
N GLU A 79 12.95 15.04 -2.18
CA GLU A 79 13.77 15.02 -0.98
C GLU A 79 13.38 13.85 -0.07
N PRO A 80 14.25 13.45 0.87
CA PRO A 80 13.89 12.45 1.89
C PRO A 80 12.64 12.84 2.66
N LEU A 81 11.73 11.88 2.82
CA LEU A 81 10.45 12.10 3.48
C LEU A 81 10.55 11.94 4.99
N THR A 82 9.90 12.85 5.71
CA THR A 82 9.63 12.69 7.14
C THR A 82 8.12 12.55 7.35
N ILE A 83 7.72 11.44 7.95
CA ILE A 83 6.32 11.19 8.30
C ILE A 83 6.08 11.78 9.69
N LEU A 84 5.15 12.72 9.77
CA LEU A 84 4.66 13.32 10.99
C LEU A 84 3.34 12.65 11.39
N ASP A 85 3.09 12.57 12.70
CA ASP A 85 1.85 11.99 13.23
C ASP A 85 1.52 10.61 12.57
N PRO A 86 2.42 9.62 12.67
CA PRO A 86 2.25 8.35 11.98
C PRO A 86 0.99 7.61 12.47
N VAL A 87 0.24 7.05 11.53
CA VAL A 87 -0.96 6.25 11.77
C VAL A 87 -0.68 4.80 11.43
N PHE A 88 -1.08 3.90 12.32
CA PHE A 88 -1.03 2.47 12.08
C PHE A 88 -2.27 1.79 12.66
N VAL A 89 -3.07 1.17 11.81
CA VAL A 89 -4.26 0.42 12.20
C VAL A 89 -4.16 -1.01 11.66
N PRO A 90 -3.91 -1.99 12.53
CA PRO A 90 -3.94 -3.39 12.10
C PRO A 90 -5.37 -3.82 11.78
N LEU A 91 -5.56 -4.50 10.65
CA LEU A 91 -6.84 -5.06 10.20
C LEU A 91 -6.80 -6.60 10.21
N GLY A 92 -6.10 -7.17 11.19
CA GLY A 92 -5.81 -8.59 11.28
C GLY A 92 -4.39 -8.93 10.81
N PRO A 93 -4.04 -10.22 10.66
CA PRO A 93 -2.67 -10.65 10.38
C PRO A 93 -2.21 -10.37 8.95
N GLN A 94 -3.14 -10.10 8.05
CA GLN A 94 -2.87 -9.97 6.61
C GLN A 94 -3.30 -8.63 6.00
N ALA A 95 -3.64 -7.64 6.84
CA ALA A 95 -3.96 -6.30 6.36
C ALA A 95 -3.67 -5.24 7.41
N ALA A 96 -3.35 -4.02 6.96
CA ALA A 96 -3.17 -2.86 7.82
C ALA A 96 -3.40 -1.56 7.05
N ILE A 97 -3.75 -0.50 7.78
CA ILE A 97 -3.65 0.87 7.29
C ILE A 97 -2.36 1.46 7.86
N VAL A 98 -1.54 2.03 6.98
CA VAL A 98 -0.33 2.76 7.33
C VAL A 98 -0.44 4.16 6.72
N GLY A 99 -0.16 5.19 7.50
CA GLY A 99 -0.30 6.55 7.03
C GLY A 99 0.35 7.58 7.95
N GLY A 100 0.04 8.83 7.68
CA GLY A 100 0.52 9.96 8.48
C GLY A 100 0.37 11.27 7.74
N ARG A 101 0.84 12.33 8.38
CA ARG A 101 0.96 13.65 7.76
C ARG A 101 2.35 13.81 7.18
N VAL A 102 2.45 14.35 5.98
CA VAL A 102 3.73 14.58 5.30
C VAL A 102 3.82 16.00 4.74
N GLU A 103 5.05 16.46 4.63
CA GLU A 103 5.45 17.58 3.81
C GLU A 103 6.41 17.04 2.74
N LEU A 104 5.86 16.80 1.54
CA LEU A 104 6.61 16.31 0.40
C LEU A 104 7.30 17.48 -0.28
N ARG A 105 8.62 17.43 -0.32
CA ARG A 105 9.46 18.43 -0.97
C ARG A 105 10.16 17.83 -2.18
N GLY A 106 10.40 18.67 -3.16
CA GLY A 106 11.11 18.24 -4.35
C GLY A 106 11.28 19.37 -5.36
N SER A 107 11.61 19.01 -6.59
CA SER A 107 11.60 19.94 -7.70
C SER A 107 11.01 19.31 -8.95
N GLU A 108 10.35 20.11 -9.76
CA GLU A 108 9.87 19.77 -11.09
C GLU A 108 10.60 20.67 -12.11
N ASN A 109 11.41 20.06 -12.98
CA ASN A 109 12.25 20.77 -13.95
C ASN A 109 13.09 21.89 -13.29
N GLY A 110 13.66 21.60 -12.11
CA GLY A 110 14.46 22.53 -11.34
C GLY A 110 13.67 23.59 -10.54
N LYS A 111 12.34 23.61 -10.63
CA LYS A 111 11.48 24.50 -9.81
C LYS A 111 11.08 23.77 -8.53
N PRO A 112 11.43 24.29 -7.34
CA PRO A 112 11.08 23.65 -6.09
C PRO A 112 9.57 23.70 -5.85
N PHE A 113 9.06 22.64 -5.19
CA PHE A 113 7.69 22.58 -4.68
C PHE A 113 7.64 22.02 -3.27
N VAL A 114 6.53 22.29 -2.59
CA VAL A 114 6.18 21.71 -1.29
C VAL A 114 4.71 21.35 -1.30
N GLU A 115 4.40 20.09 -1.07
CA GLU A 115 3.02 19.62 -0.92
C GLU A 115 2.82 19.12 0.51
N ARG A 116 1.66 19.42 1.10
CA ARG A 116 1.29 19.01 2.46
C ARG A 116 0.00 18.25 2.42
N PHE A 117 0.02 17.04 2.99
CA PHE A 117 -1.16 16.19 3.01
C PHE A 117 -1.10 15.14 4.11
N HIS A 118 -2.25 14.59 4.45
CA HIS A 118 -2.36 13.30 5.10
C HIS A 118 -2.51 12.22 4.03
N TYR A 119 -1.92 11.06 4.29
CA TYR A 119 -2.14 9.90 3.45
C TYR A 119 -2.54 8.69 4.30
N SER A 120 -3.21 7.74 3.66
CA SER A 120 -3.55 6.44 4.22
C SER A 120 -3.40 5.39 3.14
N ASP A 121 -2.49 4.46 3.37
CA ASP A 121 -2.23 3.33 2.48
C ASP A 121 -2.79 2.07 3.11
N VAL A 122 -3.61 1.36 2.36
CA VAL A 122 -4.13 0.05 2.77
C VAL A 122 -3.24 -1.03 2.19
N PHE A 123 -2.57 -1.75 3.09
CA PHE A 123 -1.75 -2.91 2.74
C PHE A 123 -2.55 -4.19 2.93
N ALA A 124 -2.40 -5.14 2.01
CA ALA A 124 -2.92 -6.48 2.11
C ALA A 124 -1.84 -7.50 1.73
N TRP A 125 -1.77 -8.61 2.49
CA TRP A 125 -0.92 -9.75 2.15
C TRP A 125 -1.62 -10.59 1.09
N ARG A 126 -1.12 -10.55 -0.13
CA ARG A 126 -1.66 -11.26 -1.28
C ARG A 126 -0.51 -11.87 -2.09
N ASP A 127 -0.69 -13.07 -2.60
CA ASP A 127 0.29 -13.75 -3.46
C ASP A 127 1.70 -13.82 -2.85
N GLY A 128 1.77 -14.08 -1.54
CA GLY A 128 3.02 -14.24 -0.81
C GLY A 128 3.80 -12.95 -0.56
N ARG A 129 3.17 -11.77 -0.67
CA ARG A 129 3.80 -10.48 -0.42
C ARG A 129 2.82 -9.41 0.06
N TRP A 130 3.32 -8.36 0.70
CA TRP A 130 2.54 -7.16 0.97
C TRP A 130 2.31 -6.38 -0.32
N GLN A 131 1.04 -6.03 -0.56
CA GLN A 131 0.62 -5.19 -1.68
C GLN A 131 -0.19 -4.01 -1.14
N VAL A 132 0.01 -2.84 -1.74
CA VAL A 132 -0.86 -1.67 -1.52
C VAL A 132 -2.06 -1.82 -2.43
N VAL A 133 -3.25 -1.85 -1.85
CA VAL A 133 -4.51 -2.02 -2.57
C VAL A 133 -5.29 -0.72 -2.73
N PHE A 134 -5.04 0.23 -1.83
CA PHE A 134 -5.72 1.51 -1.84
C PHE A 134 -4.85 2.60 -1.22
N VAL A 135 -4.93 3.80 -1.76
CA VAL A 135 -4.32 5.02 -1.21
C VAL A 135 -5.36 6.13 -1.17
N GLN A 136 -5.41 6.84 -0.05
CA GLN A 136 -6.18 8.08 0.10
C GLN A 136 -5.24 9.22 0.44
N VAL A 137 -5.35 10.32 -0.29
CA VAL A 137 -4.62 11.57 -0.03
C VAL A 137 -5.59 12.68 0.33
N THR A 138 -5.31 13.40 1.40
CA THR A 138 -6.10 14.55 1.85
C THR A 138 -5.17 15.74 2.04
N PRO A 139 -5.24 16.77 1.18
CA PRO A 139 -4.43 17.97 1.31
C PRO A 139 -4.65 18.65 2.66
N THR A 140 -3.59 19.21 3.22
CA THR A 140 -3.68 20.04 4.43
C THR A 140 -3.32 21.49 4.11
N PRO A 141 -3.96 22.46 4.80
CA PRO A 141 -3.60 23.85 4.63
C PRO A 141 -2.13 24.12 4.94
N ALA A 142 -1.57 25.15 4.34
CA ALA A 142 -0.30 25.69 4.83
C ALA A 142 -0.49 26.24 6.25
N PRO A 143 0.54 26.17 7.11
CA PRO A 143 0.50 26.73 8.45
C PRO A 143 0.32 28.25 8.41
#